data_da7d4dd5df7578348288673fda7a08cc
#
_entry.id   da7d4dd5df7578348288673fda7a08cc
#
_cell.length_a   1.000
_cell.length_b   1.000
_cell.length_c   1.000
_cell.angle_alpha   90.00
_cell.angle_beta   90.00
_cell.angle_gamma   90.00
#
_symmetry.space_group_name_H-M   'P 1'
#
loop_
_entity.id
_entity.type
_entity.pdbx_description
1 polymer ?
#
loop_
_entity_poly.entity_id
_entity_poly.type
_entity_poly.pdbx_seq_one_letter_code
_entity_poly.pdbx_strand_id
1 'polypeptide(L)'
;MYAVKQAMITKEHGDLQEDIFFMDIRSYGKEFEAYIHRGENEYGINMHRAARVSNIEEDPETKKLTVNYTNADGDAVSDEFDMVVLSVGLVPPENAQEFADTLGIELNEYGFCKTSVFHPLETTRPGIFVTGAFAAPKDIPTSVAEACGSAAKAGAWIVDKDFTPCAPKVYPPEKDVAGKEPRIGVWVCHCGINIGSVVDVPAVA
;
A
#
# COMPACT_ATOMS: atom_id res chain seq x y z
N MET A 1 9.96 0.03 2.13
CA MET A 1 8.94 0.15 3.20
C MET A 1 8.12 -1.13 3.37
N TYR A 2 7.56 -1.72 2.30
CA TYR A 2 6.77 -2.97 2.42
C TYR A 2 7.57 -4.11 3.06
N ALA A 3 8.80 -4.37 2.60
CA ALA A 3 9.66 -5.42 3.16
C ALA A 3 9.93 -5.21 4.66
N VAL A 4 10.29 -3.99 5.07
CA VAL A 4 10.53 -3.68 6.48
C VAL A 4 9.29 -3.88 7.32
N LYS A 5 8.11 -3.46 6.83
CA LYS A 5 6.85 -3.69 7.53
C LYS A 5 6.53 -5.17 7.67
N GLN A 6 6.72 -5.95 6.60
CA GLN A 6 6.48 -7.39 6.63
C GLN A 6 7.40 -8.09 7.64
N ALA A 7 8.71 -7.78 7.62
CA ALA A 7 9.67 -8.32 8.57
C ALA A 7 9.30 -7.97 10.03
N MET A 8 8.93 -6.72 10.31
CA MET A 8 8.48 -6.34 11.65
C MET A 8 7.24 -7.13 12.11
N ILE A 9 6.24 -7.30 11.23
CA ILE A 9 5.04 -8.08 11.54
C ILE A 9 5.40 -9.55 11.78
N THR A 10 6.27 -10.13 10.98
CA THR A 10 6.72 -11.53 11.15
C THR A 10 7.40 -11.70 12.50
N LYS A 11 8.24 -10.75 12.89
CA LYS A 11 8.91 -10.72 14.20
C LYS A 11 7.93 -10.65 15.37
N GLU A 12 6.78 -9.98 15.21
CA GLU A 12 5.72 -9.93 16.24
C GLU A 12 4.98 -11.27 16.40
N HIS A 13 5.01 -12.12 15.38
CA HIS A 13 4.32 -13.42 15.40
C HIS A 13 5.20 -14.60 15.86
N GLY A 14 6.51 -14.41 15.99
CA GLY A 14 7.41 -15.47 16.43
C GLY A 14 8.83 -14.98 16.68
N ASP A 15 9.62 -15.79 17.38
CA ASP A 15 11.07 -15.55 17.57
C ASP A 15 11.82 -16.01 16.31
N LEU A 16 11.69 -15.22 15.23
CA LEU A 16 12.31 -15.47 13.94
C LEU A 16 13.51 -14.54 13.73
N GLN A 17 14.52 -15.03 13.02
CA GLN A 17 15.61 -14.19 12.54
C GLN A 17 15.19 -13.63 11.17
N GLU A 18 15.27 -12.32 11.03
CA GLU A 18 14.86 -11.60 9.83
C GLU A 18 16.07 -10.87 9.23
N ASP A 19 16.31 -11.11 7.95
CA ASP A 19 17.39 -10.50 7.19
C ASP A 19 16.83 -9.80 5.95
N ILE A 20 17.20 -8.54 5.72
CA ILE A 20 16.79 -7.78 4.54
C ILE A 20 18.00 -7.44 3.69
N PHE A 21 18.08 -8.00 2.49
CA PHE A 21 19.12 -7.75 1.50
C PHE A 21 18.68 -6.64 0.53
N PHE A 22 19.45 -5.59 0.40
CA PHE A 22 19.09 -4.45 -0.45
C PHE A 22 20.31 -3.71 -0.99
N MET A 23 20.16 -3.09 -2.15
CA MET A 23 21.21 -2.24 -2.73
C MET A 23 21.25 -0.89 -2.03
N ASP A 24 20.10 -0.23 -1.93
CA ASP A 24 19.94 1.04 -1.24
C ASP A 24 18.48 1.23 -0.81
N ILE A 25 18.28 1.92 0.32
CA ILE A 25 16.94 2.25 0.82
C ILE A 25 16.52 3.61 0.26
N ARG A 26 15.35 3.63 -0.37
CA ARG A 26 14.77 4.83 -0.99
C ARG A 26 13.46 5.20 -0.32
N SER A 27 13.46 5.27 0.99
CA SER A 27 12.31 5.65 1.80
C SER A 27 12.31 7.17 2.03
N TYR A 28 11.81 7.91 1.07
CA TYR A 28 11.82 9.38 1.07
C TYR A 28 10.62 10.04 1.74
N GLY A 29 9.63 9.25 2.19
CA GLY A 29 8.45 9.78 2.88
C GLY A 29 8.75 10.20 4.31
N LYS A 30 7.87 11.07 4.86
CA LYS A 30 7.97 11.53 6.24
C LYS A 30 7.98 10.35 7.22
N GLU A 31 8.95 10.37 8.14
CA GLU A 31 9.15 9.35 9.20
C GLU A 31 9.53 7.94 8.71
N PHE A 32 9.74 7.73 7.42
CA PHE A 32 10.11 6.41 6.91
C PHE A 32 11.52 5.99 7.33
N GLU A 33 12.46 6.91 7.46
CA GLU A 33 13.79 6.62 7.96
C GLU A 33 13.72 6.18 9.44
N ALA A 34 12.97 6.91 10.27
CA ALA A 34 12.75 6.52 11.66
C ALA A 34 12.08 5.15 11.77
N TYR A 35 11.18 4.81 10.84
CA TYR A 35 10.55 3.50 10.78
C TYR A 35 11.55 2.37 10.46
N ILE A 36 12.51 2.62 9.57
CA ILE A 36 13.58 1.66 9.25
C ILE A 36 14.48 1.46 10.46
N HIS A 37 14.93 2.53 11.10
CA HIS A 37 15.75 2.46 12.32
C HIS A 37 15.02 1.74 13.46
N ARG A 38 13.70 1.88 13.55
CA ARG A 38 12.91 1.12 14.50
C ARG A 38 12.93 -0.37 14.18
N GLY A 39 12.81 -0.77 12.92
CA GLY A 39 12.93 -2.15 12.49
C GLY A 39 14.28 -2.75 12.85
N GLU A 40 15.37 -2.01 12.65
CA GLU A 40 16.71 -2.42 12.96
C GLU A 40 16.97 -2.48 14.48
N ASN A 41 16.68 -1.40 15.21
CA ASN A 41 17.09 -1.24 16.59
C ASN A 41 16.13 -1.84 17.63
N GLU A 42 14.80 -1.83 17.36
CA GLU A 42 13.79 -2.35 18.29
C GLU A 42 13.36 -3.78 17.95
N TYR A 43 13.27 -4.10 16.65
CA TYR A 43 12.86 -5.43 16.19
C TYR A 43 14.04 -6.35 15.88
N GLY A 44 15.28 -5.84 15.82
CA GLY A 44 16.47 -6.61 15.58
C GLY A 44 16.53 -7.22 14.18
N ILE A 45 15.99 -6.52 13.17
CA ILE A 45 16.08 -6.96 11.77
C ILE A 45 17.51 -6.69 11.27
N ASN A 46 18.14 -7.69 10.69
CA ASN A 46 19.46 -7.56 10.09
C ASN A 46 19.38 -6.87 8.72
N MET A 47 20.06 -5.73 8.58
CA MET A 47 20.01 -4.89 7.39
C MET A 47 21.29 -5.04 6.55
N HIS A 48 21.26 -5.83 5.48
CA HIS A 48 22.39 -6.09 4.59
C HIS A 48 22.44 -5.07 3.45
N ARG A 49 22.94 -3.88 3.74
CA ARG A 49 23.08 -2.81 2.75
C ARG A 49 24.16 -3.12 1.73
N ALA A 50 23.94 -2.70 0.48
CA ALA A 50 24.78 -2.93 -0.69
C ALA A 50 25.00 -4.42 -1.02
N ALA A 51 24.23 -5.31 -0.41
CA ALA A 51 24.26 -6.73 -0.74
C ALA A 51 23.71 -6.97 -2.16
N ARG A 52 24.51 -7.68 -2.96
CA ARG A 52 24.12 -8.06 -4.34
C ARG A 52 23.88 -9.56 -4.37
N VAL A 53 22.62 -9.94 -4.26
CA VAL A 53 22.20 -11.33 -4.40
C VAL A 53 22.48 -11.78 -5.83
N SER A 54 23.27 -12.83 -5.99
CA SER A 54 23.64 -13.41 -7.27
C SER A 54 22.73 -14.56 -7.67
N ASN A 55 22.44 -15.46 -6.74
CA ASN A 55 21.48 -16.54 -6.92
C ASN A 55 20.90 -17.00 -5.58
N ILE A 56 19.83 -17.80 -5.69
CA ILE A 56 19.20 -18.49 -4.57
C ILE A 56 19.04 -19.94 -5.00
N GLU A 57 19.54 -20.86 -4.20
CA GLU A 57 19.54 -22.29 -4.50
C GLU A 57 18.72 -23.03 -3.44
N GLU A 58 17.80 -23.90 -3.86
CA GLU A 58 17.05 -24.75 -2.95
C GLU A 58 17.72 -26.10 -2.81
N ASP A 59 17.96 -26.52 -1.58
CA ASP A 59 18.37 -27.90 -1.29
C ASP A 59 17.16 -28.84 -1.51
N PRO A 60 17.27 -29.83 -2.41
CA PRO A 60 16.13 -30.69 -2.75
C PRO A 60 15.68 -31.60 -1.61
N GLU A 61 16.54 -31.89 -0.63
CA GLU A 61 16.24 -32.77 0.50
C GLU A 61 15.70 -31.99 1.69
N THR A 62 16.40 -30.93 2.10
CA THR A 62 16.08 -30.15 3.31
C THR A 62 15.08 -29.01 3.03
N LYS A 63 14.91 -28.63 1.76
CA LYS A 63 14.13 -27.48 1.31
C LYS A 63 14.61 -26.12 1.79
N LYS A 64 15.80 -26.06 2.36
CA LYS A 64 16.43 -24.82 2.74
C LYS A 64 16.95 -24.06 1.53
N LEU A 65 17.04 -22.74 1.67
CA LEU A 65 17.39 -21.82 0.60
C LEU A 65 18.75 -21.19 0.91
N THR A 66 19.74 -21.47 0.07
CA THR A 66 21.05 -20.83 0.16
C THR A 66 21.03 -19.54 -0.68
N VAL A 67 21.21 -18.41 -0.03
CA VAL A 67 21.33 -17.11 -0.68
C VAL A 67 22.80 -16.78 -0.84
N ASN A 68 23.24 -16.71 -2.10
CA ASN A 68 24.60 -16.31 -2.46
C ASN A 68 24.63 -14.82 -2.81
N TYR A 69 25.48 -14.05 -2.17
CA TYR A 69 25.55 -12.61 -2.39
C TYR A 69 26.95 -12.05 -2.21
N THR A 70 27.17 -10.84 -2.72
CA THR A 70 28.37 -10.07 -2.43
C THR A 70 28.01 -9.00 -1.39
N ASN A 71 28.75 -8.95 -0.28
CA ASN A 71 28.53 -7.96 0.77
C ASN A 71 29.06 -6.56 0.38
N ALA A 72 28.93 -5.59 1.29
CA ALA A 72 29.40 -4.21 1.08
C ALA A 72 30.91 -4.11 0.88
N ASP A 73 31.69 -5.03 1.45
CA ASP A 73 33.14 -5.07 1.35
C ASP A 73 33.62 -5.73 0.06
N GLY A 74 32.73 -6.34 -0.70
CA GLY A 74 33.01 -7.03 -1.95
C GLY A 74 33.28 -8.53 -1.79
N ASP A 75 33.10 -9.08 -0.61
CA ASP A 75 33.30 -10.50 -0.33
C ASP A 75 32.09 -11.31 -0.79
N ALA A 76 32.35 -12.50 -1.31
CA ALA A 76 31.31 -13.48 -1.62
C ALA A 76 30.89 -14.22 -0.35
N VAL A 77 29.59 -14.17 -0.04
CA VAL A 77 28.98 -14.77 1.16
C VAL A 77 27.83 -15.69 0.73
N SER A 78 27.64 -16.75 1.50
CA SER A 78 26.53 -17.70 1.33
C SER A 78 25.87 -17.96 2.68
N ASP A 79 24.61 -17.61 2.81
CA ASP A 79 23.82 -17.84 4.03
C ASP A 79 22.59 -18.69 3.72
N GLU A 80 22.19 -19.51 4.69
CA GLU A 80 21.09 -20.45 4.59
C GLU A 80 19.85 -19.91 5.31
N PHE A 81 18.69 -20.01 4.66
CA PHE A 81 17.41 -19.54 5.17
C PHE A 81 16.31 -20.61 4.96
N ASP A 82 15.30 -20.57 5.82
CA ASP A 82 14.11 -21.41 5.68
C ASP A 82 13.10 -20.84 4.67
N MET A 83 13.11 -19.50 4.50
CA MET A 83 12.21 -18.82 3.57
C MET A 83 12.87 -17.57 2.98
N VAL A 84 12.64 -17.31 1.72
CA VAL A 84 13.02 -16.06 1.04
C VAL A 84 11.77 -15.39 0.47
N VAL A 85 11.58 -14.12 0.81
CA VAL A 85 10.49 -13.29 0.29
C VAL A 85 11.07 -12.30 -0.73
N LEU A 86 10.64 -12.41 -1.98
CA LEU A 86 11.08 -11.51 -3.05
C LEU A 86 10.29 -10.20 -3.01
N SER A 87 10.99 -9.09 -2.76
CA SER A 87 10.43 -7.74 -2.76
C SER A 87 10.94 -6.95 -3.97
N VAL A 88 10.51 -7.36 -5.15
CA VAL A 88 11.05 -6.91 -6.46
C VAL A 88 10.36 -5.65 -7.01
N GLY A 89 9.41 -5.07 -6.29
CA GLY A 89 8.71 -3.86 -6.69
C GLY A 89 7.35 -4.12 -7.35
N LEU A 90 6.83 -3.08 -7.97
CA LEU A 90 5.52 -3.08 -8.63
C LEU A 90 5.70 -3.01 -10.14
N VAL A 91 4.90 -3.78 -10.85
CA VAL A 91 4.75 -3.73 -12.31
C VAL A 91 3.32 -3.35 -12.67
N PRO A 92 3.06 -2.81 -13.88
CA PRO A 92 1.70 -2.59 -14.37
C PRO A 92 0.94 -3.92 -14.46
N PRO A 93 -0.41 -3.90 -14.37
CA PRO A 93 -1.20 -5.09 -14.61
C PRO A 93 -1.07 -5.56 -16.07
N GLU A 94 -1.21 -6.87 -16.31
CA GLU A 94 -1.04 -7.47 -17.64
C GLU A 94 -2.00 -6.87 -18.68
N ASN A 95 -3.20 -6.47 -18.29
CA ASN A 95 -4.19 -5.84 -19.15
C ASN A 95 -4.11 -4.31 -19.22
N ALA A 96 -2.99 -3.71 -18.78
CA ALA A 96 -2.83 -2.24 -18.78
C ALA A 96 -3.05 -1.62 -20.16
N GLN A 97 -2.56 -2.25 -21.23
CA GLN A 97 -2.72 -1.75 -22.61
C GLN A 97 -4.19 -1.80 -23.06
N GLU A 98 -4.89 -2.89 -22.84
CA GLU A 98 -6.32 -3.02 -23.18
C GLU A 98 -7.16 -1.97 -22.45
N PHE A 99 -6.84 -1.73 -21.17
CA PHE A 99 -7.49 -0.71 -20.37
C PHE A 99 -7.21 0.70 -20.91
N ALA A 100 -5.96 0.98 -21.26
CA ALA A 100 -5.56 2.24 -21.84
C ALA A 100 -6.24 2.51 -23.19
N ASP A 101 -6.32 1.52 -24.06
CA ASP A 101 -7.01 1.61 -25.37
C ASP A 101 -8.50 1.88 -25.19
N THR A 102 -9.15 1.19 -24.24
CA THR A 102 -10.56 1.37 -23.93
C THR A 102 -10.86 2.80 -23.45
N LEU A 103 -9.99 3.37 -22.62
CA LEU A 103 -10.13 4.73 -22.11
C LEU A 103 -9.59 5.80 -23.07
N GLY A 104 -8.81 5.43 -24.07
CA GLY A 104 -8.13 6.34 -24.98
C GLY A 104 -7.07 7.18 -24.27
N ILE A 105 -6.31 6.57 -23.36
CA ILE A 105 -5.17 7.16 -22.66
C ILE A 105 -3.87 6.50 -23.12
N GLU A 106 -2.74 7.17 -22.91
CA GLU A 106 -1.42 6.61 -23.23
C GLU A 106 -0.74 6.02 -21.99
N LEU A 107 0.07 5.00 -22.22
CA LEU A 107 1.02 4.48 -21.24
C LEU A 107 2.42 5.06 -21.48
N ASN A 108 3.23 5.07 -20.42
CA ASN A 108 4.65 5.41 -20.51
C ASN A 108 5.48 4.19 -20.96
N GLU A 109 6.79 4.37 -21.12
CA GLU A 109 7.74 3.31 -21.52
C GLU A 109 7.80 2.10 -20.58
N TYR A 110 7.31 2.25 -19.34
CA TYR A 110 7.25 1.19 -18.34
C TYR A 110 5.87 0.53 -18.23
N GLY A 111 4.89 0.95 -19.04
CA GLY A 111 3.52 0.41 -19.04
C GLY A 111 2.59 1.01 -17.99
N PHE A 112 3.02 2.03 -17.24
CA PHE A 112 2.14 2.79 -16.35
C PHE A 112 1.43 3.91 -17.11
N CYS A 113 0.35 4.45 -16.54
CA CYS A 113 -0.36 5.56 -17.13
C CYS A 113 0.55 6.78 -17.32
N LYS A 114 0.57 7.31 -18.53
CA LYS A 114 1.39 8.47 -18.87
C LYS A 114 0.80 9.74 -18.29
N THR A 115 1.59 10.45 -17.52
CA THR A 115 1.29 11.75 -16.92
C THR A 115 2.42 12.75 -17.24
N SER A 116 2.25 14.00 -16.89
CA SER A 116 3.33 14.98 -16.96
C SER A 116 3.85 15.34 -15.56
N VAL A 117 5.08 15.82 -15.49
CA VAL A 117 5.72 16.22 -14.22
C VAL A 117 4.93 17.31 -13.50
N PHE A 118 4.33 18.25 -14.22
CA PHE A 118 3.55 19.34 -13.64
C PHE A 118 2.08 19.00 -13.46
N HIS A 119 1.59 17.93 -14.05
CA HIS A 119 0.21 17.45 -13.96
C HIS A 119 0.20 15.94 -13.69
N PRO A 120 0.70 15.49 -12.52
CA PRO A 120 0.91 14.07 -12.24
C PRO A 120 -0.40 13.27 -12.04
N LEU A 121 -1.53 13.95 -11.92
CA LEU A 121 -2.85 13.33 -11.73
C LEU A 121 -3.71 13.34 -13.00
N GLU A 122 -3.21 13.93 -14.08
CA GLU A 122 -3.93 14.05 -15.34
C GLU A 122 -3.36 13.06 -16.37
N THR A 123 -4.26 12.33 -17.01
CA THR A 123 -3.90 11.46 -18.13
C THR A 123 -3.74 12.26 -19.42
N THR A 124 -3.36 11.61 -20.49
CA THR A 124 -3.30 12.24 -21.84
C THR A 124 -4.68 12.60 -22.39
N ARG A 125 -5.76 12.09 -21.79
CA ARG A 125 -7.14 12.38 -22.16
C ARG A 125 -7.82 13.28 -21.14
N PRO A 126 -8.28 14.49 -21.53
CA PRO A 126 -8.99 15.40 -20.63
C PRO A 126 -10.23 14.76 -19.99
N GLY A 127 -10.41 14.99 -18.70
CA GLY A 127 -11.53 14.45 -17.91
C GLY A 127 -11.29 13.06 -17.35
N ILE A 128 -10.16 12.44 -17.65
CA ILE A 128 -9.71 11.18 -17.03
C ILE A 128 -8.49 11.49 -16.17
N PHE A 129 -8.60 11.13 -14.90
CA PHE A 129 -7.55 11.33 -13.90
C PHE A 129 -7.01 9.98 -13.46
N VAL A 130 -5.75 9.97 -13.02
CA VAL A 130 -5.07 8.78 -12.53
C VAL A 130 -4.49 9.02 -11.15
N THR A 131 -4.49 7.98 -10.32
CA THR A 131 -3.93 8.00 -8.96
C THR A 131 -3.42 6.63 -8.56
N GLY A 132 -2.54 6.59 -7.58
CA GLY A 132 -2.04 5.34 -7.01
C GLY A 132 -1.11 4.57 -7.93
N ALA A 133 -1.03 3.26 -7.74
CA ALA A 133 -0.04 2.40 -8.37
C ALA A 133 -0.11 2.32 -9.89
N PHE A 134 -1.25 2.67 -10.51
CA PHE A 134 -1.35 2.71 -11.97
C PHE A 134 -0.65 3.93 -12.60
N ALA A 135 -0.44 5.01 -11.84
CA ALA A 135 0.36 6.14 -12.29
C ALA A 135 1.87 5.85 -12.23
N ALA A 136 2.31 5.22 -11.15
CA ALA A 136 3.70 4.77 -10.93
C ALA A 136 3.79 3.94 -9.64
N PRO A 137 4.87 3.17 -9.43
CA PRO A 137 5.13 2.56 -8.12
C PRO A 137 5.19 3.62 -7.02
N LYS A 138 4.40 3.43 -5.96
CA LYS A 138 4.33 4.36 -4.82
C LYS A 138 3.75 3.70 -3.57
N ASP A 139 3.86 4.39 -2.45
CA ASP A 139 3.33 3.96 -1.17
C ASP A 139 1.84 4.30 -0.97
N ILE A 140 1.27 3.79 0.12
CA ILE A 140 -0.13 4.02 0.47
C ILE A 140 -0.41 5.50 0.80
N PRO A 141 0.40 6.19 1.64
CA PRO A 141 0.19 7.61 1.93
C PRO A 141 0.17 8.49 0.68
N THR A 142 1.11 8.29 -0.24
CA THR A 142 1.14 9.01 -1.52
C THR A 142 -0.10 8.71 -2.36
N SER A 143 -0.54 7.45 -2.42
CA SER A 143 -1.74 7.06 -3.14
C SER A 143 -3.00 7.74 -2.61
N VAL A 144 -3.12 7.87 -1.27
CA VAL A 144 -4.25 8.57 -0.63
C VAL A 144 -4.20 10.07 -0.93
N ALA A 145 -3.03 10.70 -0.85
CA ALA A 145 -2.88 12.11 -1.19
C ALA A 145 -3.25 12.40 -2.65
N GLU A 146 -2.80 11.55 -3.57
CA GLU A 146 -3.17 11.63 -4.98
C GLU A 146 -4.66 11.41 -5.22
N ALA A 147 -5.30 10.48 -4.50
CA ALA A 147 -6.73 10.25 -4.60
C ALA A 147 -7.53 11.51 -4.21
N CYS A 148 -7.14 12.18 -3.13
CA CYS A 148 -7.74 13.46 -2.75
C CYS A 148 -7.53 14.54 -3.82
N GLY A 149 -6.33 14.64 -4.38
CA GLY A 149 -6.01 15.57 -5.45
C GLY A 149 -6.79 15.29 -6.73
N SER A 150 -6.93 14.03 -7.13
CA SER A 150 -7.72 13.62 -8.30
C SER A 150 -9.21 13.91 -8.11
N ALA A 151 -9.75 13.68 -6.91
CA ALA A 151 -11.13 14.02 -6.58
C ALA A 151 -11.37 15.54 -6.68
N ALA A 152 -10.45 16.36 -6.18
CA ALA A 152 -10.54 17.81 -6.28
C ALA A 152 -10.49 18.29 -7.74
N LYS A 153 -9.60 17.72 -8.57
CA LYS A 153 -9.54 18.03 -10.01
C LYS A 153 -10.79 17.61 -10.76
N ALA A 154 -11.33 16.43 -10.47
CA ALA A 154 -12.59 15.96 -11.05
C ALA A 154 -13.75 16.88 -10.65
N GLY A 155 -13.81 17.32 -9.40
CA GLY A 155 -14.81 18.29 -8.92
C GLY A 155 -14.71 19.62 -9.68
N ALA A 156 -13.52 20.19 -9.81
CA ALA A 156 -13.30 21.42 -10.58
C ALA A 156 -13.70 21.26 -12.05
N TRP A 157 -13.37 20.12 -12.66
CA TRP A 157 -13.75 19.83 -14.04
C TRP A 157 -15.27 19.81 -14.25
N ILE A 158 -16.03 19.31 -13.29
CA ILE A 158 -17.49 19.24 -13.35
C ILE A 158 -18.12 20.63 -13.19
N VAL A 159 -17.61 21.43 -12.25
CA VAL A 159 -18.11 22.79 -11.99
C VAL A 159 -17.99 23.68 -13.23
N ASP A 160 -16.86 23.62 -13.92
CA ASP A 160 -16.61 24.41 -15.14
C ASP A 160 -17.52 24.02 -16.33
N LYS A 161 -18.24 22.92 -16.25
CA LYS A 161 -19.12 22.41 -17.32
C LYS A 161 -20.61 22.64 -17.08
N ASP A 162 -20.99 23.56 -16.19
CA ASP A 162 -22.40 23.81 -15.80
C ASP A 162 -23.13 22.53 -15.35
N PHE A 163 -22.38 21.53 -14.92
CA PHE A 163 -22.93 20.28 -14.47
C PHE A 163 -23.38 20.43 -13.01
N THR A 164 -24.67 20.53 -12.78
CA THR A 164 -25.26 20.59 -11.44
C THR A 164 -25.81 19.20 -11.04
N PRO A 165 -24.96 18.27 -10.61
CA PRO A 165 -25.41 16.89 -10.36
C PRO A 165 -26.02 16.69 -8.98
N CYS A 166 -25.99 17.70 -8.11
CA CYS A 166 -26.48 17.54 -6.75
C CYS A 166 -27.94 17.92 -6.64
N ALA A 167 -28.82 16.92 -6.68
CA ALA A 167 -30.15 17.13 -6.11
C ALA A 167 -29.98 17.49 -4.62
N PRO A 168 -30.66 18.54 -4.13
CA PRO A 168 -30.64 18.86 -2.70
C PRO A 168 -31.11 17.64 -1.91
N LYS A 169 -30.40 17.33 -0.83
CA LYS A 169 -30.81 16.23 0.07
C LYS A 169 -32.20 16.58 0.64
N VAL A 170 -33.17 15.79 0.29
CA VAL A 170 -34.52 15.89 0.89
C VAL A 170 -34.50 14.93 2.09
N TYR A 171 -34.52 15.51 3.27
CA TYR A 171 -34.69 14.71 4.48
C TYR A 171 -36.18 14.42 4.71
N PRO A 172 -36.54 13.22 5.18
CA PRO A 172 -37.89 12.96 5.62
C PRO A 172 -38.28 13.95 6.72
N PRO A 173 -39.54 14.35 6.81
CA PRO A 173 -40.01 15.24 7.88
C PRO A 173 -39.70 14.61 9.24
N GLU A 174 -39.23 15.44 10.17
CA GLU A 174 -38.94 15.03 11.54
C GLU A 174 -40.25 14.50 12.20
N LYS A 175 -40.14 13.33 12.81
CA LYS A 175 -41.30 12.75 13.48
C LYS A 175 -41.44 13.40 14.86
N ASP A 176 -42.61 13.92 15.16
CA ASP A 176 -42.93 14.34 16.53
C ASP A 176 -42.96 13.13 17.44
N VAL A 177 -42.00 13.10 18.38
CA VAL A 177 -41.82 12.05 19.40
C VAL A 177 -42.18 12.56 20.77
N ALA A 178 -42.69 13.78 20.94
CA ALA A 178 -43.09 14.33 22.23
C ALA A 178 -44.17 13.44 22.84
N GLY A 179 -43.96 13.01 24.08
CA GLY A 179 -44.90 12.18 24.82
C GLY A 179 -44.92 10.69 24.41
N LYS A 180 -44.07 10.24 23.51
CA LYS A 180 -43.93 8.79 23.24
C LYS A 180 -42.95 8.15 24.20
N GLU A 181 -43.18 6.88 24.54
CA GLU A 181 -42.23 6.11 25.33
C GLU A 181 -40.87 5.99 24.62
N PRO A 182 -39.74 6.16 25.33
CA PRO A 182 -38.41 6.04 24.74
C PRO A 182 -38.19 4.63 24.20
N ARG A 183 -37.71 4.55 22.92
CA ARG A 183 -37.15 3.30 22.38
C ARG A 183 -35.62 3.43 22.37
N ILE A 184 -35.01 2.73 23.34
CA ILE A 184 -33.55 2.72 23.45
C ILE A 184 -33.02 1.68 22.49
N GLY A 185 -32.14 2.13 21.56
CA GLY A 185 -31.38 1.25 20.68
C GLY A 185 -29.91 1.25 21.10
N VAL A 186 -29.33 0.07 21.28
CA VAL A 186 -27.91 -0.10 21.54
C VAL A 186 -27.30 -0.92 20.40
N TRP A 187 -26.22 -0.40 19.82
CA TRP A 187 -25.49 -1.08 18.76
C TRP A 187 -24.08 -1.37 19.25
N VAL A 188 -23.70 -2.65 19.25
CA VAL A 188 -22.35 -3.07 19.61
C VAL A 188 -21.57 -3.27 18.32
N CYS A 189 -20.47 -2.53 18.15
CA CYS A 189 -19.61 -2.67 16.99
C CYS A 189 -18.90 -4.03 17.00
N HIS A 190 -18.89 -4.70 15.86
CA HIS A 190 -18.17 -5.96 15.67
C HIS A 190 -17.16 -5.81 14.53
N CYS A 191 -16.38 -4.72 14.55
CA CYS A 191 -15.36 -4.48 13.55
C CYS A 191 -14.10 -5.32 13.88
N GLY A 192 -13.81 -6.33 13.07
CA GLY A 192 -12.57 -7.10 12.98
C GLY A 192 -11.66 -7.08 14.22
N ILE A 193 -10.40 -6.77 13.98
CA ILE A 193 -9.32 -6.81 14.99
C ILE A 193 -9.49 -5.79 16.14
N ASN A 194 -10.13 -4.65 15.89
CA ASN A 194 -10.17 -3.58 16.90
C ASN A 194 -11.17 -3.83 18.03
N ILE A 195 -12.32 -4.42 17.71
CA ILE A 195 -13.35 -4.71 18.71
C ILE A 195 -13.60 -6.21 18.80
N GLY A 196 -13.88 -6.89 17.70
CA GLY A 196 -14.28 -8.30 17.69
C GLY A 196 -13.19 -9.26 18.16
N SER A 197 -11.90 -8.87 18.16
CA SER A 197 -10.82 -9.69 18.73
C SER A 197 -10.56 -9.45 20.23
N VAL A 198 -11.14 -8.39 20.81
CA VAL A 198 -10.90 -7.98 22.21
C VAL A 198 -12.13 -8.14 23.06
N VAL A 199 -13.31 -7.95 22.47
CA VAL A 199 -14.61 -7.98 23.17
C VAL A 199 -15.43 -9.14 22.63
N ASP A 200 -16.00 -9.95 23.54
CA ASP A 200 -17.02 -10.95 23.19
C ASP A 200 -18.34 -10.22 22.86
N VAL A 201 -18.42 -9.75 21.60
CA VAL A 201 -19.59 -8.98 21.12
C VAL A 201 -20.90 -9.74 21.27
N PRO A 202 -21.00 -11.05 20.95
CA PRO A 202 -22.20 -11.83 21.22
C PRO A 202 -22.62 -11.88 22.68
N ALA A 203 -21.67 -11.86 23.64
CA ALA A 203 -21.99 -11.87 25.04
C ALA A 203 -22.42 -10.50 25.60
N VAL A 204 -22.07 -9.41 24.87
CA VAL A 204 -22.43 -8.01 25.23
C VAL A 204 -23.75 -7.59 24.60
N ALA A 205 -24.13 -8.17 23.47
CA ALA A 205 -25.34 -7.84 22.72
C ALA A 205 -26.54 -8.66 23.20
#